data_ef7a78ff872348a49f316cc5ccfae3ba
#
_entry.id   ef7a78ff872348a49f316cc5ccfae3ba
#
_cell.length_a   1.000
_cell.length_b   1.000
_cell.length_c   1.000
_cell.angle_alpha   90.00
_cell.angle_beta   90.00
_cell.angle_gamma   90.00
#
_symmetry.space_group_name_H-M   'P 1'
#
loop_
_entity.id
_entity.type
_entity.pdbx_description
1 polymer ?
#
loop_
_entity_poly.entity_id
_entity_poly.type
_entity_poly.pdbx_seq_one_letter_code
_entity_poly.pdbx_strand_id
1 'polypeptide(L)'
;MSKLGVLLVVVIACAPAPTPQFSGSFIEPTEFDTEYPEPPAVPDGPLDPGVENELGSLIVSIRQGGFETEALDGIVAGGDARVAWFLADLMRFFQGAGPGSQLARAFESLTGASVSADPRSSFVPAVNHLIAWDLPAWDGYDQRKREIYTIVEPRWDAFFEENVSIDWRLVTWGGVLIDDRPLGNIDPCPRGCIPALDDPPTVPADEGDWYPDNEIIFGVVVDDEALALPKNQMEVHEMVNLTLGSSRLGIPYCTLCGSAQAYLTESVPEEFDTVVLRTSGLLSRSNKVMYDLETMSVFDTFTGEALSGPLGEAQVVLEQVSVVASTWGEWKKSHPESRIIAQDGGIGRTYRLDPLGDRDTDGPIFPVGPVDPRLPVQNLVVGVIATDGVPLAFPVLETRSTLLDGERVGYENLEVFLDGDGLKVVGPDGPVTAHQAFWFAWSQFHPSTLVWSP
;
A
#
# COMPACT_ATOMS: atom_id res chain seq x y z
N MET A 1 49.10 -55.98 -36.25
CA MET A 1 48.60 -54.83 -36.96
C MET A 1 47.31 -54.37 -36.27
N SER A 2 47.42 -53.45 -35.31
CA SER A 2 46.34 -52.94 -34.53
C SER A 2 45.82 -51.66 -35.21
N LYS A 3 44.54 -51.62 -35.56
CA LYS A 3 43.88 -50.39 -36.10
C LYS A 3 43.35 -49.55 -34.97
N LEU A 4 43.93 -48.38 -34.71
CA LEU A 4 43.47 -47.39 -33.82
C LEU A 4 42.29 -46.63 -34.50
N GLY A 5 41.08 -46.79 -34.01
CA GLY A 5 39.93 -46.01 -34.43
C GLY A 5 39.89 -44.67 -33.69
N VAL A 6 39.97 -43.57 -34.40
CA VAL A 6 39.80 -42.22 -33.87
C VAL A 6 38.31 -41.94 -33.78
N LEU A 7 37.79 -41.75 -32.54
CA LEU A 7 36.41 -41.31 -32.28
C LEU A 7 36.37 -39.81 -32.37
N LEU A 8 35.71 -39.29 -33.41
CA LEU A 8 35.48 -37.83 -33.56
C LEU A 8 34.27 -37.43 -32.71
N VAL A 9 34.48 -36.76 -31.59
CA VAL A 9 33.40 -36.16 -30.77
C VAL A 9 33.05 -34.82 -31.39
N VAL A 10 31.92 -34.75 -32.06
CA VAL A 10 31.33 -33.48 -32.53
C VAL A 10 30.62 -32.85 -31.35
N VAL A 11 31.23 -31.82 -30.77
CA VAL A 11 30.57 -30.93 -29.80
C VAL A 11 29.68 -29.97 -30.60
N ILE A 12 28.38 -30.23 -30.59
CA ILE A 12 27.39 -29.24 -31.10
C ILE A 12 27.28 -28.16 -30.03
N ALA A 13 27.93 -27.02 -30.25
CA ALA A 13 27.66 -25.81 -29.46
C ALA A 13 26.23 -25.34 -29.79
N CYS A 14 25.33 -25.48 -28.86
CA CYS A 14 24.03 -24.77 -28.94
C CYS A 14 24.32 -23.26 -28.96
N ALA A 15 24.00 -22.61 -30.05
CA ALA A 15 23.97 -21.17 -30.07
C ALA A 15 22.92 -20.68 -29.02
N PRO A 16 23.21 -19.62 -28.24
CA PRO A 16 22.22 -19.06 -27.36
C PRO A 16 20.99 -18.64 -28.17
N ALA A 17 19.81 -18.87 -27.63
CA ALA A 17 18.57 -18.42 -28.25
C ALA A 17 18.66 -16.90 -28.47
N PRO A 18 18.16 -16.37 -29.59
CA PRO A 18 18.14 -14.93 -29.80
C PRO A 18 17.34 -14.26 -28.68
N THR A 19 17.90 -13.20 -28.11
CA THR A 19 17.21 -12.37 -27.13
C THR A 19 15.89 -11.87 -27.74
N PRO A 20 14.74 -12.00 -27.05
CA PRO A 20 13.50 -11.50 -27.57
C PRO A 20 13.60 -9.99 -27.82
N GLN A 21 13.10 -9.53 -28.98
CA GLN A 21 12.99 -8.10 -29.25
C GLN A 21 11.62 -7.63 -28.73
N PHE A 22 11.64 -6.66 -27.85
CA PHE A 22 10.45 -6.00 -27.31
C PHE A 22 10.32 -4.60 -27.94
N SER A 23 9.08 -4.13 -28.08
CA SER A 23 8.76 -2.77 -28.50
C SER A 23 8.90 -1.80 -27.33
N GLY A 24 9.12 -0.54 -27.66
CA GLY A 24 9.25 0.54 -26.69
C GLY A 24 10.64 0.65 -26.08
N SER A 25 10.73 1.48 -25.07
CA SER A 25 11.95 1.80 -24.33
C SER A 25 11.64 2.00 -22.85
N PHE A 26 12.67 2.14 -22.01
CA PHE A 26 12.49 2.43 -20.59
C PHE A 26 12.99 3.84 -20.27
N ILE A 27 12.21 4.56 -19.47
CA ILE A 27 12.56 5.86 -18.92
C ILE A 27 13.18 5.62 -17.56
N GLU A 28 14.43 6.01 -17.42
CA GLU A 28 15.20 5.95 -16.19
C GLU A 28 14.63 6.92 -15.13
N PRO A 29 14.80 6.61 -13.82
CA PRO A 29 14.51 7.57 -12.77
C PRO A 29 15.48 8.77 -12.89
N THR A 30 14.95 9.95 -12.70
CA THR A 30 15.73 11.20 -12.69
C THR A 30 15.47 11.96 -11.41
N GLU A 31 16.48 12.63 -10.89
CA GLU A 31 16.25 13.65 -9.87
C GLU A 31 15.32 14.72 -10.45
N PHE A 32 14.36 15.17 -9.66
CA PHE A 32 13.44 16.22 -10.07
C PHE A 32 13.30 17.28 -8.96
N ASP A 33 13.18 18.52 -9.40
CA ASP A 33 12.93 19.63 -8.50
C ASP A 33 11.52 19.52 -7.91
N THR A 34 11.41 19.69 -6.61
CA THR A 34 10.12 19.72 -5.92
C THR A 34 9.69 21.19 -5.72
N GLU A 35 8.38 21.43 -5.70
CA GLU A 35 7.83 22.77 -5.40
C GLU A 35 7.92 23.14 -3.91
N TYR A 36 8.53 22.30 -3.08
CA TYR A 36 8.66 22.53 -1.64
C TYR A 36 9.82 23.48 -1.36
N PRO A 37 9.64 24.43 -0.40
CA PRO A 37 10.72 25.31 0.04
C PRO A 37 11.85 24.52 0.71
N GLU A 38 12.99 25.18 0.93
CA GLU A 38 14.09 24.60 1.71
C GLU A 38 13.63 24.16 3.10
N PRO A 39 14.14 23.03 3.62
CA PRO A 39 13.77 22.55 4.94
C PRO A 39 14.20 23.54 6.04
N PRO A 40 13.44 23.62 7.14
CA PRO A 40 13.86 24.40 8.29
C PRO A 40 15.13 23.85 8.91
N ALA A 41 15.95 24.72 9.51
CA ALA A 41 17.08 24.28 10.29
C ALA A 41 16.63 23.48 11.52
N VAL A 42 17.29 22.38 11.80
CA VAL A 42 17.03 21.55 12.98
C VAL A 42 18.26 21.56 13.91
N PRO A 43 18.06 21.65 15.23
CA PRO A 43 19.16 21.58 16.18
C PRO A 43 19.70 20.15 16.29
N ASP A 44 21.00 20.05 16.61
CA ASP A 44 21.62 18.79 17.00
C ASP A 44 21.24 18.39 18.44
N GLY A 45 21.23 17.08 18.72
CA GLY A 45 21.04 16.54 20.06
C GLY A 45 19.59 16.36 20.49
N PRO A 46 19.34 16.11 21.79
CA PRO A 46 18.00 15.84 22.31
C PRO A 46 17.12 17.10 22.27
N LEU A 47 15.82 16.88 22.35
CA LEU A 47 14.85 17.95 22.49
C LEU A 47 15.08 18.72 23.83
N ASP A 48 14.82 20.03 23.82
CA ASP A 48 14.91 20.83 25.05
C ASP A 48 13.95 20.28 26.13
N PRO A 49 14.40 20.07 27.38
CA PRO A 49 13.55 19.53 28.45
C PRO A 49 12.31 20.39 28.75
N GLY A 50 12.32 21.69 28.47
CA GLY A 50 11.16 22.57 28.58
C GLY A 50 10.13 22.20 27.52
N VAL A 51 10.53 22.01 26.26
CA VAL A 51 9.65 21.57 25.18
C VAL A 51 9.09 20.19 25.47
N GLU A 52 9.89 19.24 25.96
CA GLU A 52 9.42 17.92 26.39
C GLU A 52 8.34 18.00 27.48
N ASN A 53 8.47 18.89 28.45
CA ASN A 53 7.48 19.10 29.48
C ASN A 53 6.18 19.67 28.90
N GLU A 54 6.27 20.64 27.98
CA GLU A 54 5.10 21.24 27.32
C GLU A 54 4.34 20.23 26.43
N LEU A 55 5.09 19.36 25.71
CA LEU A 55 4.48 18.22 24.99
C LEU A 55 3.69 17.31 25.95
N GLY A 56 4.28 16.97 27.09
CA GLY A 56 3.60 16.19 28.14
C GLY A 56 2.34 16.85 28.67
N SER A 57 2.39 18.16 28.95
CA SER A 57 1.26 18.97 29.43
C SER A 57 0.12 18.98 28.40
N LEU A 58 0.46 19.21 27.13
CA LEU A 58 -0.51 19.21 26.03
C LEU A 58 -1.21 17.83 25.88
N ILE A 59 -0.44 16.72 25.93
CA ILE A 59 -1.00 15.36 25.87
C ILE A 59 -1.93 15.09 27.04
N VAL A 60 -1.55 15.48 28.26
CA VAL A 60 -2.39 15.32 29.46
C VAL A 60 -3.70 16.08 29.30
N SER A 61 -3.65 17.33 28.82
CA SER A 61 -4.83 18.14 28.54
C SER A 61 -5.75 17.46 27.51
N ILE A 62 -5.20 16.96 26.38
CA ILE A 62 -5.96 16.25 25.35
C ILE A 62 -6.62 14.99 25.92
N ARG A 63 -5.92 14.21 26.74
CA ARG A 63 -6.46 13.01 27.39
C ARG A 63 -7.63 13.33 28.32
N GLN A 64 -7.68 14.53 28.87
CA GLN A 64 -8.77 15.05 29.70
C GLN A 64 -9.90 15.70 28.90
N GLY A 65 -9.81 15.71 27.57
CA GLY A 65 -10.79 16.34 26.67
C GLY A 65 -10.61 17.84 26.51
N GLY A 66 -9.48 18.41 26.96
CA GLY A 66 -9.09 19.80 26.79
C GLY A 66 -8.07 20.01 25.68
N PHE A 67 -7.59 21.27 25.58
CA PHE A 67 -6.47 21.65 24.70
C PHE A 67 -5.77 22.85 25.33
N GLU A 68 -4.60 22.64 25.88
CA GLU A 68 -3.82 23.66 26.61
C GLU A 68 -3.02 24.53 25.64
N THR A 69 -3.52 25.73 25.37
CA THR A 69 -2.89 26.68 24.43
C THR A 69 -1.53 27.16 24.90
N GLU A 70 -1.37 27.39 26.21
CA GLU A 70 -0.13 27.83 26.84
C GLU A 70 1.00 26.81 26.62
N ALA A 71 0.68 25.50 26.69
CA ALA A 71 1.66 24.45 26.39
C ALA A 71 2.06 24.48 24.91
N LEU A 72 1.10 24.68 23.99
CA LEU A 72 1.41 24.85 22.56
C LEU A 72 2.30 26.06 22.30
N ASP A 73 2.03 27.19 22.97
CA ASP A 73 2.86 28.40 22.86
C ASP A 73 4.29 28.15 23.39
N GLY A 74 4.44 27.37 24.47
CA GLY A 74 5.74 26.95 25.00
C GLY A 74 6.52 26.07 24.02
N ILE A 75 5.86 25.12 23.35
CA ILE A 75 6.45 24.29 22.29
C ILE A 75 6.98 25.17 21.15
N VAL A 76 6.16 26.11 20.68
CA VAL A 76 6.56 27.04 19.59
C VAL A 76 7.74 27.92 20.03
N ALA A 77 7.73 28.41 21.27
CA ALA A 77 8.81 29.24 21.81
C ALA A 77 10.15 28.49 21.87
N GLY A 78 10.14 27.16 22.00
CA GLY A 78 11.33 26.32 21.93
C GLY A 78 12.01 26.30 20.56
N GLY A 79 11.27 26.55 19.48
CA GLY A 79 11.80 26.76 18.12
C GLY A 79 12.38 25.52 17.44
N ASP A 80 12.10 24.32 17.92
CA ASP A 80 12.62 23.07 17.33
C ASP A 80 11.64 22.54 16.25
N ALA A 81 12.04 22.62 14.99
CA ALA A 81 11.22 22.24 13.87
C ALA A 81 10.89 20.73 13.82
N ARG A 82 11.66 19.86 14.48
CA ARG A 82 11.41 18.41 14.55
C ARG A 82 10.06 18.08 15.20
N VAL A 83 9.53 18.98 16.07
CA VAL A 83 8.22 18.84 16.69
C VAL A 83 7.07 18.97 15.68
N ALA A 84 7.33 19.48 14.49
CA ALA A 84 6.32 19.63 13.43
C ALA A 84 5.63 18.29 13.07
N TRP A 85 6.32 17.15 13.18
CA TRP A 85 5.69 15.83 13.01
C TRP A 85 4.55 15.59 14.02
N PHE A 86 4.80 15.87 15.29
CA PHE A 86 3.80 15.73 16.34
C PHE A 86 2.61 16.71 16.16
N LEU A 87 2.90 17.94 15.73
CA LEU A 87 1.84 18.90 15.42
C LEU A 87 0.98 18.44 14.23
N ALA A 88 1.59 17.85 13.22
CA ALA A 88 0.89 17.30 12.07
C ALA A 88 -0.02 16.12 12.47
N ASP A 89 0.45 15.23 13.35
CA ASP A 89 -0.39 14.18 13.92
C ASP A 89 -1.61 14.75 14.65
N LEU A 90 -1.42 15.77 15.48
CA LEU A 90 -2.52 16.44 16.17
C LEU A 90 -3.46 17.12 15.18
N MET A 91 -2.97 17.75 14.11
CA MET A 91 -3.84 18.34 13.07
C MET A 91 -4.77 17.28 12.47
N ARG A 92 -4.30 16.03 12.31
CA ARG A 92 -5.13 14.93 11.79
C ARG A 92 -6.30 14.63 12.72
N PHE A 93 -6.10 14.66 14.03
CA PHE A 93 -7.16 14.39 15.02
C PHE A 93 -8.08 15.59 15.25
N PHE A 94 -7.59 16.81 15.08
CA PHE A 94 -8.34 18.06 15.32
C PHE A 94 -8.85 18.73 14.03
N GLN A 95 -8.99 17.99 12.93
CA GLN A 95 -9.53 18.54 11.68
C GLN A 95 -10.91 19.15 11.87
N GLY A 96 -11.07 20.42 11.46
CA GLY A 96 -12.32 21.15 11.56
C GLY A 96 -12.69 21.63 12.97
N ALA A 97 -11.87 21.37 13.98
CA ALA A 97 -12.05 21.87 15.34
C ALA A 97 -11.21 23.14 15.59
N GLY A 98 -11.55 23.90 16.65
CA GLY A 98 -10.85 25.12 17.04
C GLY A 98 -9.31 24.94 17.19
N PRO A 99 -8.80 23.87 17.83
CA PRO A 99 -7.38 23.60 17.93
C PRO A 99 -6.65 23.45 16.59
N GLY A 100 -7.32 22.94 15.54
CA GLY A 100 -6.70 22.73 14.23
C GLY A 100 -6.06 23.99 13.64
N SER A 101 -6.70 25.14 13.77
CA SER A 101 -6.13 26.42 13.32
C SER A 101 -4.94 26.90 14.18
N GLN A 102 -4.92 26.55 15.46
CA GLN A 102 -3.77 26.89 16.34
C GLN A 102 -2.57 26.00 16.00
N LEU A 103 -2.80 24.71 15.78
CA LEU A 103 -1.78 23.75 15.36
C LEU A 103 -1.16 24.12 14.00
N ALA A 104 -1.99 24.54 13.02
CA ALA A 104 -1.51 25.00 11.73
C ALA A 104 -0.58 26.22 11.88
N ARG A 105 -0.95 27.25 12.68
CA ARG A 105 -0.09 28.40 12.95
C ARG A 105 1.21 28.03 13.70
N ALA A 106 1.12 27.10 14.64
CA ALA A 106 2.28 26.59 15.36
C ALA A 106 3.25 25.88 14.40
N PHE A 107 2.74 25.04 13.51
CA PHE A 107 3.50 24.41 12.45
C PHE A 107 4.21 25.44 11.56
N GLU A 108 3.47 26.44 11.05
CA GLU A 108 4.00 27.51 10.20
C GLU A 108 5.09 28.31 10.92
N SER A 109 4.90 28.56 12.21
CA SER A 109 5.88 29.30 13.03
C SER A 109 7.19 28.54 13.20
N LEU A 110 7.13 27.20 13.34
CA LEU A 110 8.31 26.34 13.52
C LEU A 110 9.03 26.04 12.20
N THR A 111 8.28 25.92 11.10
CA THR A 111 8.83 25.42 9.84
C THR A 111 9.02 26.50 8.77
N GLY A 112 8.31 27.60 8.88
CA GLY A 112 8.23 28.62 7.83
C GLY A 112 7.35 28.25 6.63
N ALA A 113 6.81 27.04 6.58
CA ALA A 113 5.93 26.62 5.52
C ALA A 113 4.50 27.11 5.75
N SER A 114 3.78 27.47 4.69
CA SER A 114 2.39 27.92 4.76
C SER A 114 1.43 26.78 4.51
N VAL A 115 0.57 26.47 5.48
CA VAL A 115 -0.39 25.35 5.42
C VAL A 115 -1.81 25.77 5.87
N SER A 116 -2.00 26.99 6.35
CA SER A 116 -3.23 27.45 7.00
C SER A 116 -4.30 27.99 6.05
N ALA A 117 -4.13 27.88 4.73
CA ALA A 117 -5.09 28.37 3.74
C ALA A 117 -6.50 27.78 3.93
N ASP A 118 -6.60 26.51 4.34
CA ASP A 118 -7.84 25.88 4.84
C ASP A 118 -7.52 25.02 6.08
N PRO A 119 -7.93 25.48 7.28
CA PRO A 119 -7.65 24.73 8.52
C PRO A 119 -8.22 23.30 8.56
N ARG A 120 -9.21 23.00 7.70
CA ARG A 120 -9.78 21.65 7.60
C ARG A 120 -8.92 20.70 6.77
N SER A 121 -8.01 21.26 5.96
CA SER A 121 -7.13 20.51 5.06
C SER A 121 -5.63 20.74 5.33
N SER A 122 -5.26 21.51 6.36
CA SER A 122 -3.85 21.85 6.67
C SER A 122 -2.98 20.63 7.00
N PHE A 123 -3.56 19.53 7.43
CA PHE A 123 -2.85 18.27 7.70
C PHE A 123 -2.11 17.75 6.45
N VAL A 124 -2.78 17.65 5.30
CA VAL A 124 -2.18 17.07 4.08
C VAL A 124 -0.97 17.88 3.61
N PRO A 125 -1.06 19.23 3.40
CA PRO A 125 0.12 19.98 3.00
C PRO A 125 1.22 20.00 4.08
N ALA A 126 0.88 19.97 5.37
CA ALA A 126 1.88 19.90 6.44
C ALA A 126 2.73 18.63 6.33
N VAL A 127 2.09 17.47 6.25
CA VAL A 127 2.82 16.18 6.15
C VAL A 127 3.53 16.07 4.81
N ASN A 128 2.98 16.59 3.71
CA ASN A 128 3.67 16.62 2.43
C ASN A 128 4.99 17.41 2.49
N HIS A 129 5.03 18.55 3.19
CA HIS A 129 6.29 19.28 3.43
C HIS A 129 7.28 18.44 4.23
N LEU A 130 6.81 17.82 5.33
CA LEU A 130 7.67 17.02 6.21
C LEU A 130 8.29 15.82 5.48
N ILE A 131 7.51 15.16 4.61
CA ILE A 131 8.00 14.06 3.75
C ILE A 131 9.00 14.58 2.72
N ALA A 132 8.68 15.73 2.05
CA ALA A 132 9.55 16.30 1.02
C ALA A 132 10.92 16.72 1.58
N TRP A 133 10.97 17.18 2.83
CA TRP A 133 12.20 17.57 3.52
C TRP A 133 12.93 16.38 4.14
N ASP A 134 12.31 15.20 4.20
CA ASP A 134 12.76 14.11 5.07
C ASP A 134 13.14 14.64 6.46
N LEU A 135 12.28 15.50 7.01
CA LEU A 135 12.59 16.19 8.26
C LEU A 135 12.83 15.15 9.36
N PRO A 136 13.99 15.18 10.04
CA PRO A 136 14.24 14.23 11.12
C PRO A 136 13.24 14.43 12.27
N ALA A 137 12.84 13.35 12.93
CA ALA A 137 12.16 13.42 14.22
C ALA A 137 13.21 13.49 15.35
N TRP A 138 12.80 13.86 16.56
CA TRP A 138 13.66 13.78 17.74
C TRP A 138 13.56 12.40 18.41
N ASP A 139 14.56 12.04 19.18
CA ASP A 139 14.52 10.84 20.01
C ASP A 139 13.33 10.92 20.98
N GLY A 140 12.44 9.94 20.96
CA GLY A 140 11.21 9.93 21.76
C GLY A 140 9.94 10.37 21.02
N TYR A 141 10.03 10.77 19.73
CA TYR A 141 8.84 11.06 18.91
C TYR A 141 7.87 9.89 18.87
N ASP A 142 8.34 8.67 18.65
CA ASP A 142 7.51 7.46 18.57
C ASP A 142 6.71 7.25 19.86
N GLN A 143 7.34 7.47 21.02
CA GLN A 143 6.66 7.42 22.30
C GLN A 143 5.54 8.47 22.43
N ARG A 144 5.79 9.71 21.99
CA ARG A 144 4.78 10.78 22.01
C ARG A 144 3.64 10.51 21.02
N LYS A 145 3.97 9.96 19.85
CA LYS A 145 2.98 9.49 18.88
C LYS A 145 2.11 8.38 19.48
N ARG A 146 2.72 7.36 20.09
CA ARG A 146 2.02 6.29 20.82
C ARG A 146 1.03 6.87 21.83
N GLU A 147 1.46 7.85 22.63
CA GLU A 147 0.61 8.47 23.65
C GLU A 147 -0.63 9.17 23.10
N ILE A 148 -0.56 9.82 21.93
CA ILE A 148 -1.72 10.49 21.32
C ILE A 148 -2.59 9.53 20.49
N TYR A 149 -1.98 8.58 19.79
CA TYR A 149 -2.70 7.58 18.98
C TYR A 149 -3.55 6.65 19.87
N THR A 150 -3.02 6.24 21.02
CA THR A 150 -3.74 5.39 21.96
C THR A 150 -4.88 6.10 22.72
N ILE A 151 -4.95 7.45 22.71
CA ILE A 151 -6.14 8.19 23.13
C ILE A 151 -7.31 7.92 22.17
N VAL A 152 -7.02 7.85 20.86
CA VAL A 152 -8.03 7.64 19.81
C VAL A 152 -8.42 6.17 19.72
N GLU A 153 -7.43 5.28 19.68
CA GLU A 153 -7.62 3.84 19.57
C GLU A 153 -6.62 3.08 20.46
N PRO A 154 -7.04 2.69 21.63
CA PRO A 154 -6.13 2.02 22.61
C PRO A 154 -5.48 0.73 22.09
N ARG A 155 -6.09 0.04 21.12
CA ARG A 155 -5.55 -1.20 20.56
C ARG A 155 -4.32 -0.99 19.69
N TRP A 156 -4.07 0.23 19.17
CA TRP A 156 -2.84 0.57 18.48
C TRP A 156 -1.61 0.52 19.38
N ASP A 157 -1.79 0.43 20.70
CA ASP A 157 -0.68 0.34 21.66
C ASP A 157 0.28 -0.81 21.31
N ALA A 158 -0.26 -1.96 20.94
CA ALA A 158 0.52 -3.14 20.56
C ALA A 158 1.38 -2.91 19.32
N PHE A 159 0.99 -2.05 18.38
CA PHE A 159 1.74 -1.79 17.14
C PHE A 159 3.06 -1.06 17.39
N PHE A 160 3.18 -0.36 18.51
CA PHE A 160 4.41 0.34 18.91
C PHE A 160 5.38 -0.53 19.69
N GLU A 161 4.97 -1.74 20.05
CA GLU A 161 5.83 -2.72 20.70
C GLU A 161 6.64 -3.48 19.64
N GLU A 162 7.86 -3.89 20.03
CA GLU A 162 8.72 -4.71 19.16
C GLU A 162 8.82 -4.12 17.72
N ASN A 163 9.02 -2.78 17.63
CA ASN A 163 9.18 -2.11 16.34
C ASN A 163 10.51 -2.50 15.72
N VAL A 164 10.47 -3.10 14.52
CA VAL A 164 11.65 -3.55 13.78
C VAL A 164 12.03 -2.54 12.70
N SER A 165 11.06 -2.04 11.93
CA SER A 165 11.34 -1.23 10.73
C SER A 165 10.29 -0.16 10.41
N ILE A 166 9.32 0.10 11.29
CA ILE A 166 8.33 1.16 11.03
C ILE A 166 8.96 2.54 11.21
N ASP A 167 8.93 3.34 10.15
CA ASP A 167 9.15 4.79 10.28
C ASP A 167 7.82 5.46 10.66
N TRP A 168 7.63 5.70 11.94
CA TRP A 168 6.41 6.28 12.47
C TRP A 168 6.11 7.69 11.98
N ARG A 169 7.11 8.42 11.44
CA ARG A 169 6.90 9.73 10.79
C ARG A 169 5.94 9.61 9.60
N LEU A 170 6.03 8.51 8.87
CA LEU A 170 5.27 8.26 7.65
C LEU A 170 3.90 7.63 7.89
N VAL A 171 3.62 7.18 9.13
CA VAL A 171 2.36 6.53 9.49
C VAL A 171 1.35 7.56 9.99
N THR A 172 0.14 7.54 9.44
CA THR A 172 -0.95 8.44 9.83
C THR A 172 -2.27 7.69 10.03
N TRP A 173 -3.21 8.29 10.76
CA TRP A 173 -4.56 7.74 10.91
C TRP A 173 -5.39 7.95 9.64
N GLY A 174 -5.89 6.85 9.05
CA GLY A 174 -6.71 6.83 7.83
C GLY A 174 -8.16 7.32 8.01
N GLY A 175 -8.59 7.60 9.25
CA GLY A 175 -9.95 8.06 9.54
C GLY A 175 -10.91 6.95 9.97
N VAL A 176 -10.46 5.70 10.02
CA VAL A 176 -11.19 4.53 10.51
C VAL A 176 -10.40 3.87 11.63
N LEU A 177 -11.07 3.02 12.43
CA LEU A 177 -10.44 2.32 13.53
C LEU A 177 -10.03 0.92 13.12
N ILE A 178 -9.35 0.23 13.99
CA ILE A 178 -8.87 -1.14 13.79
C ILE A 178 -10.03 -2.13 13.63
N ASP A 179 -9.94 -3.07 12.71
CA ASP A 179 -10.83 -4.22 12.61
C ASP A 179 -10.27 -5.38 13.44
N ASP A 180 -10.73 -5.51 14.69
CA ASP A 180 -10.34 -6.57 15.62
C ASP A 180 -11.36 -7.70 15.72
N ARG A 181 -12.27 -7.80 14.74
CA ARG A 181 -13.28 -8.86 14.75
C ARG A 181 -12.62 -10.22 14.56
N PRO A 182 -13.03 -11.22 15.37
CA PRO A 182 -12.59 -12.60 15.16
C PRO A 182 -12.85 -13.08 13.73
N LEU A 183 -12.06 -14.03 13.27
CA LEU A 183 -12.23 -14.64 11.95
C LEU A 183 -13.67 -15.16 11.78
N GLY A 184 -14.30 -14.85 10.64
CA GLY A 184 -15.67 -15.23 10.33
C GLY A 184 -16.76 -14.41 11.03
N ASN A 185 -16.42 -13.39 11.81
CA ASN A 185 -17.43 -12.52 12.42
C ASN A 185 -17.96 -11.52 11.39
N ILE A 186 -19.27 -11.56 11.11
CA ILE A 186 -19.96 -10.69 10.16
C ILE A 186 -20.63 -9.47 10.79
N ASP A 187 -20.52 -9.31 12.11
CA ASP A 187 -21.13 -8.16 12.80
C ASP A 187 -20.52 -6.83 12.31
N PRO A 188 -21.31 -5.76 12.29
CA PRO A 188 -20.77 -4.43 11.97
C PRO A 188 -19.67 -4.02 12.98
N CYS A 189 -18.70 -3.25 12.52
CA CYS A 189 -17.71 -2.62 13.38
C CYS A 189 -18.36 -1.58 14.29
N PRO A 190 -18.50 -1.79 15.60
CA PRO A 190 -19.27 -0.90 16.46
C PRO A 190 -18.63 0.48 16.62
N ARG A 191 -17.34 0.61 16.31
CA ARG A 191 -16.57 1.85 16.45
C ARG A 191 -16.08 2.42 15.11
N GLY A 192 -16.48 1.83 13.97
CA GLY A 192 -16.20 2.38 12.65
C GLY A 192 -14.90 1.89 12.02
N CYS A 193 -14.65 0.59 11.99
CA CYS A 193 -13.59 -0.01 11.17
C CYS A 193 -14.08 -0.28 9.74
N ILE A 194 -13.16 -0.63 8.85
CA ILE A 194 -13.44 -1.25 7.55
C ILE A 194 -13.42 -2.77 7.77
N PRO A 195 -14.59 -3.44 7.68
CA PRO A 195 -14.73 -4.85 8.03
C PRO A 195 -14.19 -5.76 6.94
N ALA A 196 -13.22 -6.61 7.24
CA ALA A 196 -12.77 -7.65 6.32
C ALA A 196 -13.89 -8.65 5.98
N LEU A 197 -13.83 -9.27 4.80
CA LEU A 197 -14.62 -10.47 4.45
C LEU A 197 -13.78 -11.71 4.71
N ASP A 198 -14.32 -12.63 5.49
CA ASP A 198 -13.69 -13.90 5.78
C ASP A 198 -14.49 -15.03 5.12
N ASP A 199 -13.80 -15.86 4.35
CA ASP A 199 -14.36 -17.01 3.63
C ASP A 199 -15.71 -16.71 2.92
N PRO A 200 -15.81 -15.62 2.14
CA PRO A 200 -17.04 -15.30 1.45
C PRO A 200 -17.41 -16.43 0.49
N PRO A 201 -18.69 -16.79 0.39
CA PRO A 201 -19.13 -17.78 -0.58
C PRO A 201 -18.85 -17.27 -2.00
N THR A 202 -18.53 -18.19 -2.89
CA THR A 202 -18.27 -17.91 -4.30
C THR A 202 -19.24 -18.69 -5.16
N VAL A 203 -19.55 -18.16 -6.34
CA VAL A 203 -20.38 -18.83 -7.36
C VAL A 203 -19.59 -19.02 -8.66
N PRO A 204 -19.93 -20.02 -9.50
CA PRO A 204 -19.33 -20.17 -10.82
C PRO A 204 -19.53 -18.93 -11.69
N ALA A 205 -18.66 -18.74 -12.68
CA ALA A 205 -18.70 -17.58 -13.58
C ALA A 205 -20.03 -17.42 -14.34
N ASP A 206 -20.69 -18.52 -14.69
CA ASP A 206 -21.99 -18.53 -15.37
C ASP A 206 -23.18 -18.15 -14.45
N GLU A 207 -22.96 -18.14 -13.14
CA GLU A 207 -23.91 -17.61 -12.14
C GLU A 207 -23.57 -16.17 -11.72
N GLY A 208 -22.50 -15.58 -12.27
CA GLY A 208 -21.96 -14.26 -11.94
C GLY A 208 -22.56 -13.10 -12.75
N ASP A 209 -23.66 -13.28 -13.50
CA ASP A 209 -24.28 -12.24 -14.34
C ASP A 209 -24.85 -11.03 -13.57
N TRP A 210 -24.92 -11.11 -12.24
CA TRP A 210 -25.30 -10.01 -11.37
C TRP A 210 -24.23 -8.89 -11.35
N TYR A 211 -22.97 -9.20 -11.72
CA TYR A 211 -21.90 -8.22 -11.85
C TYR A 211 -21.70 -7.89 -13.34
N PRO A 212 -21.79 -6.62 -13.75
CA PRO A 212 -21.74 -6.25 -15.16
C PRO A 212 -20.39 -6.58 -15.83
N ASP A 213 -20.43 -7.01 -17.09
CA ASP A 213 -19.25 -7.41 -17.85
C ASP A 213 -18.20 -6.32 -18.04
N ASN A 214 -18.60 -5.05 -17.98
CA ASN A 214 -17.69 -3.89 -18.09
C ASN A 214 -17.09 -3.42 -16.76
N GLU A 215 -17.51 -4.01 -15.65
CA GLU A 215 -16.99 -3.64 -14.33
C GLU A 215 -15.69 -4.39 -14.01
N ILE A 216 -14.83 -3.75 -13.23
CA ILE A 216 -13.51 -4.27 -12.89
C ILE A 216 -13.61 -5.32 -11.77
N ILE A 217 -12.88 -6.41 -11.96
CA ILE A 217 -12.57 -7.40 -10.94
C ILE A 217 -11.05 -7.43 -10.69
N PHE A 218 -10.67 -7.94 -9.53
CA PHE A 218 -9.32 -8.37 -9.25
C PHE A 218 -9.27 -9.89 -9.35
N GLY A 219 -8.56 -10.39 -10.37
CA GLY A 219 -8.42 -11.81 -10.65
C GLY A 219 -7.19 -12.39 -9.98
N VAL A 220 -7.35 -13.53 -9.33
CA VAL A 220 -6.25 -14.29 -8.71
C VAL A 220 -6.33 -15.73 -9.19
N VAL A 221 -5.18 -16.34 -9.51
CA VAL A 221 -5.09 -17.74 -9.90
C VAL A 221 -4.06 -18.44 -9.00
N VAL A 222 -4.49 -19.47 -8.30
CA VAL A 222 -3.66 -20.32 -7.44
C VAL A 222 -4.07 -21.78 -7.67
N ASP A 223 -3.11 -22.67 -7.82
CA ASP A 223 -3.33 -24.11 -8.04
C ASP A 223 -4.30 -24.40 -9.21
N ASP A 224 -4.19 -23.64 -10.30
CA ASP A 224 -5.07 -23.69 -11.47
C ASP A 224 -6.54 -23.28 -11.17
N GLU A 225 -6.87 -22.85 -9.95
CA GLU A 225 -8.16 -22.27 -9.61
C GLU A 225 -8.15 -20.75 -9.78
N ALA A 226 -9.14 -20.23 -10.51
CA ALA A 226 -9.29 -18.79 -10.76
C ALA A 226 -10.45 -18.21 -9.94
N LEU A 227 -10.19 -17.05 -9.30
CA LEU A 227 -11.17 -16.31 -8.51
C LEU A 227 -11.22 -14.86 -8.97
N ALA A 228 -12.44 -14.33 -9.12
CA ALA A 228 -12.71 -12.92 -9.34
C ALA A 228 -13.24 -12.26 -8.06
N LEU A 229 -12.61 -11.17 -7.66
CA LEU A 229 -13.05 -10.32 -6.54
C LEU A 229 -13.64 -9.01 -7.15
N PRO A 230 -14.95 -8.76 -7.05
CA PRO A 230 -15.57 -7.54 -7.57
C PRO A 230 -14.98 -6.28 -6.94
N LYS A 231 -14.56 -5.32 -7.77
CA LYS A 231 -13.92 -4.08 -7.28
C LYS A 231 -14.80 -3.37 -6.25
N ASN A 232 -16.10 -3.27 -6.49
CA ASN A 232 -17.04 -2.61 -5.59
C ASN A 232 -17.15 -3.27 -4.20
N GLN A 233 -16.93 -4.59 -4.10
CA GLN A 233 -16.87 -5.28 -2.80
C GLN A 233 -15.51 -5.02 -2.14
N MET A 234 -14.43 -5.06 -2.91
CA MET A 234 -13.09 -4.74 -2.41
C MET A 234 -12.98 -3.29 -1.93
N GLU A 235 -13.65 -2.34 -2.57
CA GLU A 235 -13.71 -0.93 -2.14
C GLU A 235 -14.43 -0.73 -0.80
N VAL A 236 -15.29 -1.66 -0.42
CA VAL A 236 -16.05 -1.60 0.84
C VAL A 236 -15.35 -2.32 1.98
N HIS A 237 -14.67 -3.42 1.67
CA HIS A 237 -14.09 -4.31 2.68
C HIS A 237 -12.58 -4.17 2.81
N GLU A 238 -11.92 -3.79 1.73
CA GLU A 238 -10.48 -3.57 1.64
C GLU A 238 -9.59 -4.75 2.11
N MET A 239 -10.20 -5.87 2.48
CA MET A 239 -9.52 -7.09 2.92
C MET A 239 -10.44 -8.29 2.75
N VAL A 240 -9.93 -9.34 2.10
CA VAL A 240 -10.58 -10.64 2.00
C VAL A 240 -9.61 -11.72 2.46
N ASN A 241 -10.05 -12.59 3.37
CA ASN A 241 -9.32 -13.80 3.75
C ASN A 241 -10.12 -15.00 3.25
N LEU A 242 -9.52 -15.88 2.46
CA LEU A 242 -10.20 -17.08 1.93
C LEU A 242 -9.20 -18.18 1.58
N THR A 243 -9.72 -19.37 1.32
CA THR A 243 -8.94 -20.48 0.72
C THR A 243 -9.26 -20.58 -0.77
N LEU A 244 -8.21 -20.65 -1.60
CA LEU A 244 -8.29 -20.88 -3.03
C LEU A 244 -7.35 -22.05 -3.38
N GLY A 245 -7.87 -23.09 -4.01
CA GLY A 245 -7.12 -24.32 -4.16
C GLY A 245 -6.74 -24.94 -2.81
N SER A 246 -5.47 -25.18 -2.61
CA SER A 246 -4.91 -25.68 -1.36
C SER A 246 -4.37 -24.58 -0.45
N SER A 247 -4.39 -23.32 -0.87
CA SER A 247 -3.68 -22.22 -0.22
C SER A 247 -4.60 -21.24 0.49
N ARG A 248 -4.19 -20.77 1.67
CA ARG A 248 -4.87 -19.69 2.40
C ARG A 248 -4.35 -18.34 1.94
N LEU A 249 -5.26 -17.46 1.55
CA LEU A 249 -4.96 -16.12 1.02
C LEU A 249 -5.48 -15.03 1.95
N GLY A 250 -4.67 -13.97 2.08
CA GLY A 250 -5.09 -12.65 2.52
C GLY A 250 -4.97 -11.67 1.34
N ILE A 251 -6.07 -11.03 0.97
CA ILE A 251 -6.15 -10.18 -0.24
C ILE A 251 -6.53 -8.76 0.18
N PRO A 252 -5.56 -7.90 0.51
CA PRO A 252 -5.79 -6.49 0.76
C PRO A 252 -6.09 -5.73 -0.54
N TYR A 253 -6.91 -4.68 -0.44
CA TYR A 253 -7.07 -3.65 -1.44
C TYR A 253 -6.88 -2.27 -0.80
N CYS A 254 -5.93 -1.50 -1.30
CA CYS A 254 -5.76 -0.11 -0.92
C CYS A 254 -6.53 0.79 -1.89
N THR A 255 -7.70 1.28 -1.48
CA THR A 255 -8.54 2.15 -2.31
C THR A 255 -7.87 3.48 -2.65
N LEU A 256 -6.93 3.93 -1.82
CA LEU A 256 -6.17 5.17 -2.02
C LEU A 256 -5.04 4.99 -3.05
N CYS A 257 -4.51 3.78 -3.16
CA CYS A 257 -3.38 3.44 -4.02
C CYS A 257 -3.79 2.75 -5.34
N GLY A 258 -5.07 2.41 -5.49
CA GLY A 258 -5.57 1.62 -6.61
C GLY A 258 -4.92 0.23 -6.71
N SER A 259 -4.45 -0.33 -5.57
CA SER A 259 -3.64 -1.54 -5.55
C SER A 259 -4.30 -2.67 -4.78
N ALA A 260 -4.43 -3.83 -5.43
CA ALA A 260 -4.78 -5.10 -4.81
C ALA A 260 -3.57 -6.04 -4.85
N GLN A 261 -3.27 -6.65 -3.71
CA GLN A 261 -2.25 -7.69 -3.58
C GLN A 261 -2.92 -8.98 -3.08
N ALA A 262 -2.26 -10.12 -3.26
CA ALA A 262 -2.68 -11.38 -2.67
C ALA A 262 -1.47 -12.08 -2.05
N TYR A 263 -1.61 -12.51 -0.80
CA TYR A 263 -0.54 -13.11 -0.02
C TYR A 263 -0.91 -14.51 0.43
N LEU A 264 0.04 -15.44 0.32
CA LEU A 264 -0.05 -16.77 0.93
C LEU A 264 0.17 -16.61 2.44
N THR A 265 -0.89 -16.67 3.23
CA THR A 265 -0.84 -16.38 4.67
C THR A 265 -0.32 -17.56 5.52
N GLU A 266 -0.08 -18.71 4.88
CA GLU A 266 0.59 -19.88 5.45
C GLU A 266 2.11 -19.85 5.26
N SER A 267 2.64 -18.89 4.50
CA SER A 267 4.08 -18.75 4.22
C SER A 267 4.83 -18.10 5.39
N VAL A 268 4.64 -18.66 6.58
CA VAL A 268 5.24 -18.23 7.85
C VAL A 268 6.01 -19.38 8.49
N PRO A 269 6.99 -19.11 9.39
CA PRO A 269 7.68 -20.18 10.14
C PRO A 269 6.71 -21.06 10.94
N GLU A 270 7.07 -22.36 11.13
CA GLU A 270 6.19 -23.38 11.77
C GLU A 270 5.73 -23.04 13.19
N GLU A 271 6.44 -22.15 13.88
CA GLU A 271 6.07 -21.68 15.24
C GLU A 271 4.91 -20.69 15.25
N PHE A 272 4.52 -20.15 14.09
CA PHE A 272 3.37 -19.24 13.97
C PHE A 272 2.19 -19.93 13.30
N ASP A 273 1.00 -19.56 13.71
CA ASP A 273 -0.22 -19.95 13.03
C ASP A 273 -0.40 -19.18 11.70
N THR A 274 -1.31 -19.65 10.87
CA THR A 274 -1.69 -18.97 9.63
C THR A 274 -2.14 -17.55 9.91
N VAL A 275 -1.53 -16.58 9.24
CA VAL A 275 -1.79 -15.15 9.41
C VAL A 275 -3.24 -14.81 8.98
N VAL A 276 -3.93 -14.02 9.80
CA VAL A 276 -5.26 -13.47 9.49
C VAL A 276 -5.15 -11.97 9.34
N LEU A 277 -5.09 -11.50 8.09
CA LEU A 277 -4.89 -10.09 7.81
C LEU A 277 -6.14 -9.26 8.11
N ARG A 278 -5.92 -8.08 8.71
CA ARG A 278 -6.95 -7.10 9.07
C ARG A 278 -6.52 -5.67 8.70
N THR A 279 -7.52 -4.79 8.64
CA THR A 279 -7.27 -3.35 8.47
C THR A 279 -6.89 -2.73 9.81
N SER A 280 -5.75 -2.05 9.85
CA SER A 280 -5.28 -1.36 11.06
C SER A 280 -5.94 -0.01 11.31
N GLY A 281 -6.52 0.59 10.26
CA GLY A 281 -6.98 1.99 10.27
C GLY A 281 -5.86 3.01 10.05
N LEU A 282 -4.62 2.55 9.89
CA LEU A 282 -3.44 3.37 9.65
C LEU A 282 -3.01 3.32 8.18
N LEU A 283 -2.31 4.37 7.76
CA LEU A 283 -1.76 4.55 6.42
C LEU A 283 -0.28 4.90 6.54
N SER A 284 0.55 4.38 5.64
CA SER A 284 1.91 4.83 5.42
C SER A 284 1.99 5.50 4.05
N ARG A 285 2.25 6.81 3.98
CA ARG A 285 2.27 7.59 2.72
C ARG A 285 1.04 7.33 1.84
N SER A 286 -0.15 7.42 2.38
CA SER A 286 -1.42 7.02 1.74
C SER A 286 -1.60 5.53 1.47
N ASN A 287 -0.59 4.69 1.63
CA ASN A 287 -0.74 3.25 1.49
C ASN A 287 -1.32 2.65 2.77
N LYS A 288 -2.25 1.72 2.59
CA LYS A 288 -2.84 0.98 3.71
C LYS A 288 -1.77 0.24 4.52
N VAL A 289 -1.91 0.25 5.84
CA VAL A 289 -1.17 -0.61 6.77
C VAL A 289 -2.10 -1.70 7.26
N MET A 290 -1.71 -2.95 7.11
CA MET A 290 -2.44 -4.12 7.61
C MET A 290 -1.73 -4.73 8.82
N TYR A 291 -2.41 -5.64 9.51
CA TYR A 291 -1.82 -6.34 10.65
C TYR A 291 -2.37 -7.76 10.76
N ASP A 292 -1.67 -8.62 11.46
CA ASP A 292 -2.15 -9.95 11.81
C ASP A 292 -2.99 -9.90 13.09
N LEU A 293 -4.18 -10.49 13.03
CA LEU A 293 -5.17 -10.47 14.10
C LEU A 293 -4.68 -11.12 15.39
N GLU A 294 -3.85 -12.16 15.31
CA GLU A 294 -3.41 -12.93 16.48
C GLU A 294 -2.17 -12.34 17.13
N THR A 295 -1.13 -12.07 16.34
CA THR A 295 0.14 -11.59 16.87
C THR A 295 0.21 -10.08 17.02
N MET A 296 -0.76 -9.33 16.47
CA MET A 296 -0.75 -7.86 16.35
C MET A 296 0.44 -7.33 15.56
N SER A 297 1.17 -8.19 14.84
CA SER A 297 2.29 -7.78 13.97
C SER A 297 1.78 -6.93 12.82
N VAL A 298 2.41 -5.78 12.61
CA VAL A 298 2.09 -4.84 11.53
C VAL A 298 2.79 -5.27 10.25
N PHE A 299 2.07 -5.19 9.14
CA PHE A 299 2.61 -5.50 7.81
C PHE A 299 2.50 -4.30 6.88
N ASP A 300 3.51 -4.11 6.05
CA ASP A 300 3.40 -3.29 4.85
C ASP A 300 2.49 -3.99 3.84
N THR A 301 1.44 -3.29 3.41
CA THR A 301 0.45 -3.89 2.49
C THR A 301 0.99 -4.02 1.07
N PHE A 302 2.01 -3.25 0.70
CA PHE A 302 2.55 -3.25 -0.66
C PHE A 302 3.59 -4.35 -0.88
N THR A 303 4.40 -4.62 0.15
CA THR A 303 5.51 -5.58 0.09
C THR A 303 5.22 -6.92 0.78
N GLY A 304 4.27 -6.94 1.73
CA GLY A 304 4.02 -8.12 2.57
C GLY A 304 5.04 -8.31 3.69
N GLU A 305 5.92 -7.32 3.93
CA GLU A 305 6.93 -7.36 5.00
C GLU A 305 6.29 -7.09 6.36
N ALA A 306 6.60 -7.93 7.34
CA ALA A 306 6.25 -7.70 8.74
C ALA A 306 7.19 -6.65 9.34
N LEU A 307 6.63 -5.54 9.83
CA LEU A 307 7.38 -4.35 10.28
C LEU A 307 7.51 -4.27 11.81
N SER A 308 6.64 -4.95 12.55
CA SER A 308 6.66 -4.99 14.02
C SER A 308 6.08 -6.29 14.57
N GLY A 309 6.15 -6.46 15.87
CA GLY A 309 5.64 -7.62 16.59
C GLY A 309 6.44 -8.90 16.33
N PRO A 310 5.95 -10.05 16.82
CA PRO A 310 6.66 -11.31 16.74
C PRO A 310 7.02 -11.74 15.29
N LEU A 311 6.14 -11.46 14.31
CA LEU A 311 6.40 -11.78 12.91
C LEU A 311 7.46 -10.83 12.31
N GLY A 312 7.52 -9.57 12.76
CA GLY A 312 8.60 -8.64 12.40
C GLY A 312 9.95 -9.07 12.97
N GLU A 313 10.01 -9.50 14.23
CA GLU A 313 11.23 -10.07 14.83
C GLU A 313 11.71 -11.32 14.10
N ALA A 314 10.79 -12.16 13.61
CA ALA A 314 11.09 -13.30 12.78
C ALA A 314 11.41 -12.95 11.31
N GLN A 315 11.39 -11.66 10.94
CA GLN A 315 11.66 -11.15 9.58
C GLN A 315 10.76 -11.79 8.51
N VAL A 316 9.49 -12.00 8.83
CA VAL A 316 8.53 -12.60 7.92
C VAL A 316 8.23 -11.65 6.77
N VAL A 317 8.29 -12.19 5.55
CA VAL A 317 7.76 -11.57 4.33
C VAL A 317 6.79 -12.57 3.72
N LEU A 318 5.51 -12.19 3.64
CA LEU A 318 4.49 -13.07 3.07
C LEU A 318 4.73 -13.24 1.57
N GLU A 319 4.66 -14.47 1.10
CA GLU A 319 4.77 -14.78 -0.33
C GLU A 319 3.56 -14.17 -1.07
N GLN A 320 3.87 -13.42 -2.12
CA GLN A 320 2.85 -12.72 -2.92
C GLN A 320 2.55 -13.48 -4.20
N VAL A 321 1.27 -13.54 -4.58
CA VAL A 321 0.82 -14.02 -5.88
C VAL A 321 0.25 -12.88 -6.72
N SER A 322 0.29 -13.03 -8.04
CA SER A 322 -0.17 -11.98 -8.96
C SER A 322 -1.66 -11.68 -8.81
N VAL A 323 -2.00 -10.40 -8.91
CA VAL A 323 -3.37 -9.92 -9.02
C VAL A 323 -3.54 -9.19 -10.34
N VAL A 324 -4.49 -9.63 -11.16
CA VAL A 324 -4.81 -9.04 -12.46
C VAL A 324 -6.09 -8.22 -12.35
N ALA A 325 -6.02 -6.92 -12.62
CA ALA A 325 -7.21 -6.08 -12.75
C ALA A 325 -7.73 -6.19 -14.20
N SER A 326 -8.92 -6.74 -14.36
CA SER A 326 -9.57 -6.96 -15.66
C SER A 326 -11.06 -6.63 -15.58
N THR A 327 -11.69 -6.37 -16.72
CA THR A 327 -13.15 -6.37 -16.76
C THR A 327 -13.70 -7.78 -16.57
N TRP A 328 -14.83 -7.91 -15.90
CA TRP A 328 -15.46 -9.22 -15.64
C TRP A 328 -15.70 -10.02 -16.92
N GLY A 329 -16.19 -9.36 -17.96
CA GLY A 329 -16.47 -10.01 -19.24
C GLY A 329 -15.23 -10.58 -19.94
N GLU A 330 -14.10 -9.90 -19.89
CA GLU A 330 -12.85 -10.38 -20.48
C GLU A 330 -12.18 -11.45 -19.59
N TRP A 331 -12.27 -11.30 -18.26
CA TRP A 331 -11.81 -12.33 -17.34
C TRP A 331 -12.50 -13.66 -17.53
N LYS A 332 -13.86 -13.66 -17.64
CA LYS A 332 -14.64 -14.89 -17.92
C LYS A 332 -14.21 -15.61 -19.20
N LYS A 333 -13.76 -14.86 -20.23
CA LYS A 333 -13.29 -15.47 -21.49
C LYS A 333 -11.94 -16.16 -21.32
N SER A 334 -11.04 -15.55 -20.55
CA SER A 334 -9.71 -16.11 -20.26
C SER A 334 -9.77 -17.24 -19.23
N HIS A 335 -10.72 -17.15 -18.28
CA HIS A 335 -10.89 -18.08 -17.16
C HIS A 335 -12.34 -18.55 -17.05
N PRO A 336 -12.84 -19.39 -17.99
CA PRO A 336 -14.25 -19.79 -18.03
C PRO A 336 -14.69 -20.61 -16.80
N GLU A 337 -13.76 -21.28 -16.13
CA GLU A 337 -14.00 -22.04 -14.88
C GLU A 337 -13.83 -21.19 -13.62
N SER A 338 -13.60 -19.87 -13.78
CA SER A 338 -13.43 -18.95 -12.64
C SER A 338 -14.68 -18.92 -11.76
N ARG A 339 -14.45 -18.61 -10.50
CA ARG A 339 -15.50 -18.28 -9.54
C ARG A 339 -15.48 -16.78 -9.25
N ILE A 340 -16.59 -16.26 -8.78
CA ILE A 340 -16.72 -14.87 -8.32
C ILE A 340 -17.32 -14.85 -6.91
N ILE A 341 -16.89 -13.93 -6.04
CA ILE A 341 -17.52 -13.77 -4.72
C ILE A 341 -19.01 -13.51 -4.90
N ALA A 342 -19.86 -14.12 -4.08
CA ALA A 342 -21.31 -13.98 -4.16
C ALA A 342 -21.76 -12.51 -4.06
N GLN A 343 -22.88 -12.18 -4.70
CA GLN A 343 -23.40 -10.82 -4.85
C GLN A 343 -23.52 -10.04 -3.53
N ASP A 344 -23.89 -10.72 -2.47
CA ASP A 344 -24.09 -10.13 -1.15
C ASP A 344 -22.88 -10.28 -0.20
N GLY A 345 -21.73 -10.78 -0.72
CA GLY A 345 -20.54 -11.08 0.05
C GLY A 345 -20.70 -12.21 1.08
N GLY A 346 -21.83 -12.94 1.04
CA GLY A 346 -22.19 -13.95 2.03
C GLY A 346 -22.67 -13.37 3.38
N ILE A 347 -22.83 -12.06 3.46
CA ILE A 347 -23.22 -11.33 4.69
C ILE A 347 -24.57 -10.60 4.54
N GLY A 348 -25.28 -10.83 3.43
CA GLY A 348 -26.57 -10.20 3.14
C GLY A 348 -26.48 -8.70 2.82
N ARG A 349 -25.31 -8.20 2.37
CA ARG A 349 -25.08 -6.80 2.06
C ARG A 349 -25.41 -6.48 0.61
N THR A 350 -25.98 -5.30 0.37
CA THR A 350 -26.13 -4.74 -0.99
C THR A 350 -24.96 -3.80 -1.24
N TYR A 351 -24.26 -4.00 -2.37
CA TYR A 351 -23.15 -3.16 -2.81
C TYR A 351 -23.57 -2.27 -3.96
N ARG A 352 -23.22 -0.98 -3.89
CA ARG A 352 -23.29 -0.08 -5.05
C ARG A 352 -22.16 -0.47 -6.01
N LEU A 353 -22.36 -0.27 -7.32
CA LEU A 353 -21.29 -0.54 -8.31
C LEU A 353 -20.11 0.43 -8.13
N ASP A 354 -20.41 1.67 -7.76
CA ASP A 354 -19.41 2.69 -7.48
C ASP A 354 -19.63 3.25 -6.06
N PRO A 355 -19.03 2.64 -5.04
CA PRO A 355 -19.20 3.10 -3.65
C PRO A 355 -18.33 4.32 -3.31
N LEU A 356 -17.24 4.57 -4.04
CA LEU A 356 -16.26 5.61 -3.72
C LEU A 356 -16.31 6.82 -4.67
N GLY A 357 -17.06 6.75 -5.79
CA GLY A 357 -17.16 7.83 -6.78
C GLY A 357 -15.83 8.14 -7.46
N ASP A 358 -15.55 9.42 -7.69
CA ASP A 358 -14.41 9.88 -8.49
C ASP A 358 -13.05 9.80 -7.77
N ARG A 359 -12.90 9.00 -6.70
CA ARG A 359 -11.68 8.90 -5.90
C ARG A 359 -10.44 8.55 -6.74
N ASP A 360 -10.61 7.73 -7.76
CA ASP A 360 -9.51 7.29 -8.63
C ASP A 360 -9.02 8.38 -9.60
N THR A 361 -9.68 9.55 -9.64
CA THR A 361 -9.37 10.67 -10.56
C THR A 361 -9.14 12.00 -9.86
N ASP A 362 -9.52 12.14 -8.58
CA ASP A 362 -9.46 13.42 -7.85
C ASP A 362 -8.08 13.73 -7.24
N GLY A 363 -7.11 12.84 -7.42
CA GLY A 363 -5.78 12.92 -6.81
C GLY A 363 -5.73 12.32 -5.40
N PRO A 364 -4.52 12.21 -4.81
CA PRO A 364 -4.34 11.69 -3.46
C PRO A 364 -5.01 12.59 -2.41
N ILE A 365 -5.86 12.01 -1.57
CA ILE A 365 -6.55 12.71 -0.48
C ILE A 365 -5.82 12.62 0.88
N PHE A 366 -4.76 11.83 0.93
CA PHE A 366 -3.83 11.73 2.05
C PHE A 366 -2.42 12.15 1.64
N PRO A 367 -1.53 12.42 2.60
CA PRO A 367 -0.17 12.85 2.29
C PRO A 367 0.61 11.80 1.51
N VAL A 368 1.26 12.22 0.44
CA VAL A 368 2.15 11.38 -0.39
C VAL A 368 3.54 11.98 -0.55
N GLY A 369 3.72 13.26 -0.18
CA GLY A 369 4.98 13.98 -0.42
C GLY A 369 5.21 14.27 -1.89
N PRO A 370 6.47 14.42 -2.33
CA PRO A 370 6.83 14.57 -3.73
C PRO A 370 6.41 13.35 -4.54
N VAL A 371 5.85 13.59 -5.72
CA VAL A 371 5.46 12.53 -6.66
C VAL A 371 6.37 12.60 -7.87
N ASP A 372 6.87 11.46 -8.29
CA ASP A 372 7.70 11.30 -9.49
C ASP A 372 6.93 11.80 -10.73
N PRO A 373 7.47 12.80 -11.46
CA PRO A 373 6.75 13.48 -12.54
C PRO A 373 6.73 12.70 -13.85
N ARG A 374 7.39 11.53 -13.96
CA ARG A 374 7.44 10.76 -15.22
C ARG A 374 6.06 10.31 -15.70
N LEU A 375 5.09 10.11 -14.79
CA LEU A 375 3.70 9.81 -15.11
C LEU A 375 2.75 10.68 -14.28
N PRO A 376 1.49 10.86 -14.70
CA PRO A 376 0.45 11.47 -13.88
C PRO A 376 0.27 10.71 -12.55
N VAL A 377 -0.01 11.42 -11.46
CA VAL A 377 -0.02 10.91 -10.08
C VAL A 377 -0.86 9.64 -9.88
N GLN A 378 -2.03 9.56 -10.49
CA GLN A 378 -2.93 8.39 -10.44
C GLN A 378 -2.94 7.58 -11.75
N ASN A 379 -1.89 7.69 -12.60
CA ASN A 379 -1.77 6.80 -13.74
C ASN A 379 -1.64 5.35 -13.24
N LEU A 380 -2.41 4.44 -13.82
CA LEU A 380 -2.34 3.02 -13.46
C LEU A 380 -1.12 2.38 -14.12
N VAL A 381 -0.33 1.69 -13.32
CA VAL A 381 0.81 0.90 -13.78
C VAL A 381 0.69 -0.52 -13.26
N VAL A 382 1.17 -1.50 -14.02
CA VAL A 382 1.48 -2.83 -13.48
C VAL A 382 2.96 -2.85 -13.13
N GLY A 383 3.21 -3.05 -11.84
CA GLY A 383 4.56 -3.13 -11.29
C GLY A 383 5.03 -4.56 -11.15
N VAL A 384 6.31 -4.79 -11.40
CA VAL A 384 6.99 -6.08 -11.22
C VAL A 384 8.45 -5.85 -10.82
N ILE A 385 8.99 -6.75 -10.00
CA ILE A 385 10.43 -6.78 -9.73
C ILE A 385 11.04 -7.84 -10.65
N ALA A 386 11.95 -7.42 -11.50
CA ALA A 386 12.65 -8.33 -12.40
C ALA A 386 13.60 -9.27 -11.63
N THR A 387 14.03 -10.35 -12.26
CA THR A 387 14.90 -11.39 -11.63
C THR A 387 16.24 -10.84 -11.17
N ASP A 388 16.71 -9.74 -11.75
CA ASP A 388 17.93 -9.02 -11.35
C ASP A 388 17.68 -7.98 -10.23
N GLY A 389 16.44 -7.88 -9.73
CA GLY A 389 16.02 -6.96 -8.68
C GLY A 389 15.62 -5.57 -9.19
N VAL A 390 15.60 -5.33 -10.50
CA VAL A 390 15.18 -4.04 -11.08
C VAL A 390 13.67 -3.92 -11.01
N PRO A 391 13.12 -2.86 -10.38
CA PRO A 391 11.70 -2.59 -10.40
C PRO A 391 11.29 -2.00 -11.75
N LEU A 392 10.19 -2.49 -12.31
CA LEU A 392 9.63 -2.08 -13.59
C LEU A 392 8.19 -1.61 -13.41
N ALA A 393 7.80 -0.59 -14.15
CA ALA A 393 6.44 -0.11 -14.23
C ALA A 393 5.98 -0.09 -15.68
N PHE A 394 4.89 -0.79 -15.95
CA PHE A 394 4.22 -0.82 -17.25
C PHE A 394 2.92 -0.01 -17.18
N PRO A 395 2.85 1.20 -17.77
CA PRO A 395 1.60 1.98 -17.81
C PRO A 395 0.51 1.17 -18.51
N VAL A 396 -0.63 0.98 -17.83
CA VAL A 396 -1.64 -0.02 -18.22
C VAL A 396 -2.23 0.27 -19.60
N LEU A 397 -2.61 1.52 -19.88
CA LEU A 397 -3.29 1.88 -21.12
C LEU A 397 -2.36 1.73 -22.33
N GLU A 398 -1.16 2.25 -22.23
CA GLU A 398 -0.14 2.25 -23.29
C GLU A 398 0.33 0.82 -23.58
N THR A 399 0.63 0.06 -22.52
CA THR A 399 1.05 -1.34 -22.64
C THR A 399 -0.03 -2.20 -23.30
N ARG A 400 -1.28 -2.06 -22.83
CA ARG A 400 -2.41 -2.77 -23.42
C ARG A 400 -2.61 -2.43 -24.89
N SER A 401 -2.51 -1.15 -25.27
CA SER A 401 -2.64 -0.72 -26.67
C SER A 401 -1.59 -1.39 -27.54
N THR A 402 -0.32 -1.37 -27.12
CA THR A 402 0.80 -1.97 -27.85
C THR A 402 0.62 -3.49 -28.01
N LEU A 403 0.16 -4.19 -26.97
CA LEU A 403 -0.13 -5.62 -27.06
C LEU A 403 -1.29 -5.95 -28.00
N LEU A 404 -2.34 -5.11 -28.03
CA LEU A 404 -3.48 -5.26 -28.95
C LEU A 404 -3.10 -5.00 -30.40
N ASP A 405 -2.09 -4.16 -30.66
CA ASP A 405 -1.52 -3.93 -32.00
C ASP A 405 -0.63 -5.11 -32.45
N GLY A 406 -0.47 -6.14 -31.61
CA GLY A 406 0.29 -7.36 -31.91
C GLY A 406 1.79 -7.24 -31.67
N GLU A 407 2.23 -6.17 -31.01
CA GLU A 407 3.61 -5.98 -30.61
C GLU A 407 3.90 -6.68 -29.29
N ARG A 408 5.18 -6.94 -29.01
CA ARG A 408 5.62 -7.59 -27.77
C ARG A 408 6.15 -6.53 -26.81
N VAL A 409 5.76 -6.61 -25.56
CA VAL A 409 6.23 -5.75 -24.46
C VAL A 409 6.95 -6.61 -23.42
N GLY A 410 8.06 -6.13 -22.90
CA GLY A 410 8.82 -6.87 -21.91
C GLY A 410 10.14 -6.21 -21.54
N TYR A 411 10.90 -6.89 -20.67
CA TYR A 411 12.22 -6.48 -20.21
C TYR A 411 13.10 -7.73 -20.06
N GLU A 412 14.22 -7.78 -20.78
CA GLU A 412 15.14 -8.93 -20.76
C GLU A 412 14.45 -10.26 -21.05
N ASN A 413 14.20 -11.06 -20.02
CA ASN A 413 13.55 -12.37 -20.08
C ASN A 413 12.11 -12.37 -19.54
N LEU A 414 11.58 -11.19 -19.18
CA LEU A 414 10.19 -10.99 -18.78
C LEU A 414 9.37 -10.50 -19.96
N GLU A 415 8.21 -11.08 -20.16
CA GLU A 415 7.26 -10.69 -21.19
C GLU A 415 5.90 -10.38 -20.56
N VAL A 416 5.27 -9.28 -21.02
CA VAL A 416 3.95 -8.86 -20.60
C VAL A 416 2.91 -9.40 -21.55
N PHE A 417 1.83 -9.95 -21.01
CA PHE A 417 0.70 -10.51 -21.74
C PHE A 417 -0.61 -9.93 -21.25
N LEU A 418 -1.63 -9.99 -22.10
CA LEU A 418 -3.01 -9.79 -21.66
C LEU A 418 -3.50 -11.03 -20.90
N ASP A 419 -4.21 -10.80 -19.81
CA ASP A 419 -5.00 -11.79 -19.09
C ASP A 419 -6.40 -11.20 -18.83
N GLY A 420 -7.40 -11.68 -19.56
CA GLY A 420 -8.57 -10.86 -19.82
C GLY A 420 -8.18 -9.62 -20.61
N ASP A 421 -8.49 -8.43 -20.08
CA ASP A 421 -7.99 -7.16 -20.58
C ASP A 421 -7.02 -6.47 -19.57
N GLY A 422 -6.64 -7.17 -18.52
CA GLY A 422 -5.56 -6.82 -17.61
C GLY A 422 -4.20 -7.29 -18.12
N LEU A 423 -3.15 -6.98 -17.35
CA LEU A 423 -1.78 -7.33 -17.67
C LEU A 423 -1.24 -8.37 -16.70
N LYS A 424 -0.56 -9.39 -17.21
CA LYS A 424 0.27 -10.32 -16.44
C LYS A 424 1.69 -10.34 -16.97
N VAL A 425 2.63 -10.67 -16.12
CA VAL A 425 4.05 -10.78 -16.46
C VAL A 425 4.48 -12.25 -16.36
N VAL A 426 5.23 -12.72 -17.35
CA VAL A 426 5.74 -14.10 -17.41
C VAL A 426 7.25 -14.08 -17.61
N GLY A 427 7.95 -14.83 -16.80
CA GLY A 427 9.38 -15.08 -16.89
C GLY A 427 9.70 -16.47 -17.43
N PRO A 428 10.98 -16.87 -17.43
CA PRO A 428 11.42 -18.18 -17.93
C PRO A 428 10.82 -19.36 -17.18
N ASP A 429 10.55 -19.18 -15.89
CA ASP A 429 10.07 -20.24 -14.99
C ASP A 429 8.54 -20.18 -14.79
N GLY A 430 7.84 -19.29 -15.47
CA GLY A 430 6.38 -19.12 -15.38
C GLY A 430 5.94 -17.71 -14.98
N PRO A 431 4.73 -17.54 -14.45
CA PRO A 431 4.20 -16.25 -14.02
C PRO A 431 5.10 -15.61 -12.96
N VAL A 432 5.33 -14.29 -13.09
CA VAL A 432 6.08 -13.48 -12.13
C VAL A 432 5.09 -12.60 -11.38
N THR A 433 5.26 -12.50 -10.07
CA THR A 433 4.40 -11.67 -9.23
C THR A 433 4.38 -10.23 -9.71
N ALA A 434 3.19 -9.77 -10.03
CA ALA A 434 2.91 -8.42 -10.50
C ALA A 434 1.55 -7.96 -10.00
N HIS A 435 1.40 -6.67 -9.78
CA HIS A 435 0.11 -6.09 -9.40
C HIS A 435 -0.05 -4.67 -9.94
N GLN A 436 -1.30 -4.25 -10.10
CA GLN A 436 -1.63 -2.90 -10.52
C GLN A 436 -1.62 -1.94 -9.33
N ALA A 437 -1.13 -0.72 -9.55
CA ALA A 437 -1.18 0.36 -8.57
C ALA A 437 -1.27 1.72 -9.28
N PHE A 438 -1.63 2.77 -8.56
CA PHE A 438 -1.39 4.14 -9.00
C PHE A 438 0.11 4.44 -9.00
N TRP A 439 0.53 5.28 -9.95
CA TRP A 439 1.93 5.64 -10.14
C TRP A 439 2.60 6.18 -8.87
N PHE A 440 1.93 7.08 -8.15
CA PHE A 440 2.51 7.62 -6.92
C PHE A 440 2.82 6.52 -5.89
N ALA A 441 1.96 5.51 -5.77
CA ALA A 441 2.17 4.41 -4.83
C ALA A 441 3.34 3.53 -5.28
N TRP A 442 3.35 3.06 -6.54
CA TRP A 442 4.46 2.26 -7.05
C TRP A 442 5.80 2.98 -6.95
N SER A 443 5.89 4.22 -7.42
CA SER A 443 7.14 4.98 -7.45
C SER A 443 7.71 5.32 -6.06
N GLN A 444 6.85 5.42 -5.04
CA GLN A 444 7.29 5.65 -3.65
C GLN A 444 7.94 4.43 -3.02
N PHE A 445 7.41 3.22 -3.29
CA PHE A 445 8.01 1.98 -2.83
C PHE A 445 9.22 1.57 -3.67
N HIS A 446 9.24 1.96 -4.93
CA HIS A 446 10.28 1.62 -5.89
C HIS A 446 10.84 2.86 -6.60
N PRO A 447 11.58 3.75 -5.91
CA PRO A 447 12.06 5.00 -6.50
C PRO A 447 13.04 4.81 -7.67
N SER A 448 13.72 3.65 -7.73
CA SER A 448 14.62 3.27 -8.82
C SER A 448 13.92 2.62 -10.00
N THR A 449 12.57 2.59 -10.03
CA THR A 449 11.81 1.90 -11.07
C THR A 449 12.06 2.47 -12.46
N LEU A 450 12.21 1.56 -13.42
CA LEU A 450 12.18 1.89 -14.85
C LEU A 450 10.73 1.96 -15.32
N VAL A 451 10.39 2.97 -16.11
CA VAL A 451 9.03 3.14 -16.66
C VAL A 451 9.05 2.78 -18.13
N TRP A 452 8.29 1.78 -18.52
CA TRP A 452 8.13 1.43 -19.94
C TRP A 452 7.36 2.52 -20.69
N SER A 453 7.79 2.78 -21.95
CA SER A 453 7.15 3.71 -22.89
C SER A 453 7.15 3.10 -24.29
N PRO A 454 6.04 3.19 -25.06
CA PRO A 454 5.92 2.66 -26.42
C PRO A 454 6.88 3.30 -27.42
#